data_042181ceca1e6bc420068c62313740f7
#
_entry.id   042181ceca1e6bc420068c62313740f7
#
_cell.length_a   1.000
_cell.length_b   1.000
_cell.length_c   1.000
_cell.angle_alpha   90.00
_cell.angle_beta   90.00
_cell.angle_gamma   90.00
#
_symmetry.space_group_name_H-M   'P 1'
#
loop_
_entity.id
_entity.type
_entity.pdbx_description
1 polymer ?
#
loop_
_entity_poly.entity_id
_entity_poly.type
_entity_poly.pdbx_seq_one_letter_code
_entity_poly.pdbx_strand_id
1 'polypeptide(L)'
;MKKLFLFLVAVAVMGCDEKSLSVDFIEPQPGESKNESGFNKKYRGTYNGEGGAQLVIYEDKIVKSETHDFLFAREDVDSTFTGDKNNDEELKAYFESQNLKVLKISGDSIYTRYQAIDTVFKISESQLCRSLKGSYFLNYKYGENNWKVQRLDLEKDRLSISMIMPHDSLFKLLPVQEKAIVKNDSGEITSYQMKPTRKELQKLIKDNAFEEHEVWIKER
;
A
#
# COMPACT_ATOMS: atom_id res chain seq x y z
N MET A 1 -2.67 -34.65 9.70
CA MET A 1 -2.70 -33.52 10.63
C MET A 1 -2.08 -32.27 9.97
N LYS A 2 -2.68 -31.78 8.85
CA LYS A 2 -2.21 -30.62 8.07
C LYS A 2 -3.24 -29.46 8.06
N LYS A 3 -4.16 -29.42 9.01
CA LYS A 3 -5.34 -28.53 8.92
C LYS A 3 -5.36 -27.33 9.88
N LEU A 4 -4.42 -27.23 10.82
CA LEU A 4 -4.46 -26.15 11.82
C LEU A 4 -3.59 -24.94 11.45
N PHE A 5 -2.52 -25.14 10.66
CA PHE A 5 -1.68 -24.03 10.17
C PHE A 5 -2.44 -23.09 9.22
N LEU A 6 -3.55 -23.59 8.62
CA LEU A 6 -4.43 -22.79 7.78
C LEU A 6 -5.28 -21.78 8.58
N PHE A 7 -5.39 -21.94 9.91
CA PHE A 7 -6.29 -21.12 10.72
C PHE A 7 -5.68 -19.78 11.14
N LEU A 8 -4.39 -19.72 11.39
CA LEU A 8 -3.73 -18.44 11.74
C LEU A 8 -3.52 -17.54 10.53
N VAL A 9 -3.29 -18.14 9.35
CA VAL A 9 -3.25 -17.42 8.07
C VAL A 9 -4.68 -17.07 7.60
N ALA A 10 -5.70 -17.88 7.94
CA ALA A 10 -7.08 -17.64 7.54
C ALA A 10 -7.76 -16.50 8.31
N VAL A 11 -7.34 -16.19 9.54
CA VAL A 11 -7.88 -15.04 10.30
C VAL A 11 -7.38 -13.70 9.72
N ALA A 12 -6.20 -13.68 9.10
CA ALA A 12 -5.71 -12.49 8.40
C ALA A 12 -6.42 -12.25 7.05
N VAL A 13 -7.16 -13.25 6.52
CA VAL A 13 -7.84 -13.18 5.22
C VAL A 13 -9.37 -13.03 5.37
N MET A 14 -9.91 -13.12 6.59
CA MET A 14 -11.31 -12.73 6.89
C MET A 14 -11.42 -11.23 7.23
N GLY A 15 -10.49 -10.39 6.74
CA GLY A 15 -10.82 -9.01 6.44
C GLY A 15 -12.00 -9.07 5.47
N CYS A 16 -13.16 -8.59 5.87
CA CYS A 16 -14.29 -8.37 4.99
C CYS A 16 -13.77 -7.91 3.64
N ASP A 17 -14.04 -8.66 2.58
CA ASP A 17 -14.13 -8.13 1.24
C ASP A 17 -15.32 -7.15 1.21
N GLU A 18 -15.23 -6.05 1.95
CA GLU A 18 -15.84 -4.83 1.50
C GLU A 18 -15.16 -4.61 0.16
N LYS A 19 -15.86 -4.99 -0.91
CA LYS A 19 -15.48 -4.65 -2.28
C LYS A 19 -15.30 -3.15 -2.30
N SER A 20 -14.09 -2.70 -1.92
CA SER A 20 -13.79 -1.27 -1.87
C SER A 20 -13.92 -0.79 -3.31
N LEU A 21 -14.96 0.01 -3.54
CA LEU A 21 -15.18 0.67 -4.81
C LEU A 21 -13.86 1.33 -5.21
N SER A 22 -13.47 1.18 -6.46
CA SER A 22 -12.25 1.80 -6.97
C SER A 22 -12.57 2.85 -8.03
N VAL A 23 -11.69 3.82 -8.16
CA VAL A 23 -11.64 4.67 -9.34
C VAL A 23 -10.48 4.19 -10.20
N ASP A 24 -10.82 3.72 -11.40
CA ASP A 24 -9.89 3.14 -12.33
C ASP A 24 -9.69 4.05 -13.54
N PHE A 25 -8.50 4.01 -14.10
CA PHE A 25 -8.18 4.73 -15.33
C PHE A 25 -8.07 3.72 -16.48
N ILE A 26 -8.61 4.08 -17.66
CA ILE A 26 -8.54 3.23 -18.87
C ILE A 26 -7.11 3.21 -19.43
N GLU A 27 -6.32 4.24 -19.14
CA GLU A 27 -4.92 4.36 -19.55
C GLU A 27 -4.06 4.97 -18.45
N PRO A 28 -2.73 4.73 -18.45
CA PRO A 28 -1.84 5.30 -17.44
C PRO A 28 -1.78 6.81 -17.51
N GLN A 29 -1.78 7.46 -16.35
CA GLN A 29 -1.82 8.92 -16.22
C GLN A 29 -0.43 9.52 -15.90
N PRO A 30 -0.17 10.73 -16.38
CA PRO A 30 -0.92 11.53 -17.38
C PRO A 30 -0.95 10.83 -18.73
N GLY A 31 -2.11 10.85 -19.43
CA GLY A 31 -2.21 10.37 -20.81
C GLY A 31 -1.18 11.04 -21.71
N GLU A 32 -0.71 10.35 -22.76
CA GLU A 32 0.25 10.84 -23.75
C GLU A 32 1.61 11.33 -23.20
N SER A 33 1.92 11.05 -21.93
CA SER A 33 3.20 11.38 -21.31
C SER A 33 4.20 10.24 -21.45
N LYS A 34 5.48 10.60 -21.52
CA LYS A 34 6.57 9.61 -21.47
C LYS A 34 6.63 8.96 -20.09
N ASN A 35 7.00 7.70 -20.07
CA ASN A 35 7.31 7.01 -18.84
C ASN A 35 8.68 7.47 -18.31
N GLU A 36 8.76 7.72 -17.03
CA GLU A 36 10.02 8.02 -16.34
C GLU A 36 10.77 6.71 -16.11
N SER A 37 12.09 6.75 -16.25
CA SER A 37 12.97 5.61 -15.95
C SER A 37 13.41 5.59 -14.48
N GLY A 38 13.11 6.63 -13.71
CA GLY A 38 13.49 6.74 -12.31
C GLY A 38 12.97 7.99 -11.63
N PHE A 39 12.96 7.94 -10.31
CA PHE A 39 12.63 9.09 -9.47
C PHE A 39 13.78 10.10 -9.42
N ASN A 40 13.46 11.38 -9.49
CA ASN A 40 14.45 12.46 -9.33
C ASN A 40 15.11 12.39 -7.94
N LYS A 41 16.39 12.77 -7.85
CA LYS A 41 17.17 12.76 -6.60
C LYS A 41 16.48 13.46 -5.42
N LYS A 42 15.70 14.53 -5.68
CA LYS A 42 14.97 15.23 -4.62
C LYS A 42 13.93 14.37 -3.91
N TYR A 43 13.32 13.39 -4.62
CA TYR A 43 12.36 12.46 -4.06
C TYR A 43 13.01 11.27 -3.36
N ARG A 44 14.26 10.92 -3.72
CA ARG A 44 14.95 9.76 -3.15
C ARG A 44 15.32 10.00 -1.69
N GLY A 45 15.30 8.95 -0.89
CA GLY A 45 15.65 8.96 0.52
C GLY A 45 14.66 8.23 1.40
N THR A 46 14.86 8.29 2.68
CA THR A 46 14.02 7.69 3.72
C THR A 46 13.02 8.73 4.22
N TYR A 47 11.79 8.28 4.43
CA TYR A 47 10.69 9.06 4.96
C TYR A 47 10.05 8.29 6.11
N ASN A 48 9.73 8.97 7.21
CA ASN A 48 9.07 8.40 8.37
C ASN A 48 7.57 8.70 8.32
N GLY A 49 6.76 7.68 8.55
CA GLY A 49 5.30 7.75 8.64
C GLY A 49 4.79 7.53 10.06
N GLU A 50 3.49 7.41 10.20
CA GLU A 50 2.85 7.11 11.47
C GLU A 50 3.22 5.70 11.98
N GLY A 51 3.16 5.50 13.29
CA GLY A 51 3.41 4.20 13.91
C GLY A 51 4.82 3.63 13.74
N GLY A 52 5.80 4.45 13.35
CA GLY A 52 7.17 3.99 13.08
C GLY A 52 7.35 3.34 11.71
N ALA A 53 6.37 3.46 10.83
CA ALA A 53 6.49 3.03 9.44
C ALA A 53 7.53 3.87 8.69
N GLN A 54 8.25 3.26 7.76
CA GLN A 54 9.20 3.94 6.89
C GLN A 54 8.90 3.69 5.41
N LEU A 55 9.09 4.72 4.60
CA LEU A 55 9.03 4.65 3.15
C LEU A 55 10.40 5.03 2.59
N VAL A 56 10.99 4.18 1.78
CA VAL A 56 12.29 4.46 1.14
C VAL A 56 12.08 4.54 -0.37
N ILE A 57 12.39 5.71 -0.93
CA ILE A 57 12.34 5.93 -2.38
C ILE A 57 13.74 5.77 -2.95
N TYR A 58 13.93 4.74 -3.74
CA TYR A 58 15.12 4.46 -4.53
C TYR A 58 15.02 5.11 -5.92
N GLU A 59 15.92 4.77 -6.81
CA GLU A 59 15.87 5.26 -8.19
C GLU A 59 14.68 4.74 -8.97
N ASP A 60 14.38 3.44 -8.86
CA ASP A 60 13.38 2.73 -9.66
C ASP A 60 12.24 2.12 -8.85
N LYS A 61 12.28 2.23 -7.52
CA LYS A 61 11.29 1.59 -6.63
C LYS A 61 11.02 2.37 -5.36
N ILE A 62 9.88 2.07 -4.77
CA ILE A 62 9.46 2.52 -3.44
C ILE A 62 9.26 1.28 -2.57
N VAL A 63 9.89 1.28 -1.41
CA VAL A 63 9.80 0.21 -0.42
C VAL A 63 9.19 0.78 0.85
N LYS A 64 8.18 0.11 1.39
CA LYS A 64 7.55 0.42 2.67
C LYS A 64 7.97 -0.62 3.69
N SER A 65 8.32 -0.20 4.89
CA SER A 65 8.52 -1.10 6.03
C SER A 65 7.64 -0.67 7.19
N GLU A 66 7.03 -1.66 7.83
CA GLU A 66 6.17 -1.49 8.99
C GLU A 66 6.64 -2.43 10.10
N THR A 67 6.50 -1.96 11.33
CA THR A 67 6.89 -2.72 12.51
C THR A 67 5.65 -3.00 13.35
N HIS A 68 5.41 -4.26 13.66
CA HIS A 68 4.28 -4.71 14.48
C HIS A 68 4.80 -5.41 15.73
N ASP A 69 4.39 -4.94 16.89
CA ASP A 69 4.71 -5.56 18.17
C ASP A 69 3.57 -6.47 18.60
N PHE A 70 3.92 -7.68 19.05
CA PHE A 70 2.97 -8.68 19.51
C PHE A 70 3.34 -9.12 20.92
N LEU A 71 2.31 -9.45 21.67
CA LEU A 71 2.40 -10.05 22.99
C LEU A 71 1.76 -11.44 22.95
N PHE A 72 2.53 -12.47 23.27
CA PHE A 72 2.06 -13.85 23.41
C PHE A 72 2.15 -14.29 24.87
N ALA A 73 1.20 -15.08 25.31
CA ALA A 73 1.37 -15.85 26.53
C ALA A 73 2.10 -17.17 26.22
N ARG A 74 2.89 -17.70 27.17
CA ARG A 74 3.57 -19.01 26.99
C ARG A 74 2.59 -20.14 26.69
N GLU A 75 1.40 -20.11 27.28
CA GLU A 75 0.35 -21.11 27.08
C GLU A 75 -0.19 -21.08 25.63
N ASP A 76 -0.23 -19.88 25.00
CA ASP A 76 -0.74 -19.68 23.65
C ASP A 76 0.28 -20.07 22.55
N VAL A 77 1.51 -20.44 22.94
CA VAL A 77 2.50 -20.92 21.97
C VAL A 77 1.96 -22.15 21.26
N ASP A 78 1.96 -22.07 19.91
CA ASP A 78 1.38 -23.06 19.01
C ASP A 78 1.81 -24.50 19.34
N SER A 79 0.92 -25.44 19.07
CA SER A 79 1.17 -26.88 19.17
C SER A 79 2.27 -27.40 18.23
N THR A 80 2.72 -26.62 17.27
CA THR A 80 3.89 -26.94 16.42
C THR A 80 5.21 -26.76 17.15
N PHE A 81 5.22 -26.02 18.26
CA PHE A 81 6.39 -25.94 19.14
C PHE A 81 6.56 -27.27 19.90
N THR A 82 7.67 -27.95 19.67
CA THR A 82 7.98 -29.25 20.28
C THR A 82 8.96 -29.15 21.46
N GLY A 83 9.42 -27.94 21.78
CA GLY A 83 10.35 -27.66 22.87
C GLY A 83 9.70 -27.49 24.22
N ASP A 84 10.51 -27.17 25.22
CA ASP A 84 10.03 -26.80 26.57
C ASP A 84 9.59 -25.34 26.61
N LYS A 85 8.29 -25.11 26.81
CA LYS A 85 7.72 -23.75 26.92
C LYS A 85 8.29 -22.94 28.09
N ASN A 86 8.98 -23.58 29.06
CA ASN A 86 9.66 -22.88 30.14
C ASN A 86 11.13 -22.54 29.81
N ASN A 87 11.65 -23.03 28.69
CA ASN A 87 12.98 -22.71 28.23
C ASN A 87 12.94 -21.47 27.31
N ASP A 88 13.42 -20.34 27.80
CA ASP A 88 13.42 -19.07 27.10
C ASP A 88 14.25 -19.09 25.81
N GLU A 89 15.35 -19.84 25.80
CA GLU A 89 16.23 -19.97 24.63
C GLU A 89 15.52 -20.73 23.48
N GLU A 90 14.80 -21.81 23.82
CA GLU A 90 14.04 -22.58 22.84
C GLU A 90 12.84 -21.79 22.32
N LEU A 91 12.14 -21.07 23.19
CA LEU A 91 11.07 -20.17 22.79
C LEU A 91 11.58 -19.08 21.86
N LYS A 92 12.70 -18.46 22.20
CA LYS A 92 13.32 -17.43 21.36
C LYS A 92 13.66 -17.96 19.99
N ALA A 93 14.34 -19.11 19.92
CA ALA A 93 14.68 -19.73 18.65
C ALA A 93 13.44 -20.07 17.81
N TYR A 94 12.36 -20.54 18.44
CA TYR A 94 11.09 -20.82 17.77
C TYR A 94 10.50 -19.54 17.14
N PHE A 95 10.33 -18.47 17.92
CA PHE A 95 9.75 -17.22 17.40
C PHE A 95 10.63 -16.62 16.29
N GLU A 96 11.95 -16.63 16.45
CA GLU A 96 12.88 -16.15 15.44
C GLU A 96 12.80 -16.97 14.13
N SER A 97 12.55 -18.28 14.22
CA SER A 97 12.29 -19.14 13.06
C SER A 97 11.00 -18.76 12.31
N GLN A 98 10.06 -18.09 12.99
CA GLN A 98 8.83 -17.56 12.43
C GLN A 98 8.95 -16.08 11.99
N ASN A 99 10.18 -15.54 11.85
CA ASN A 99 10.47 -14.14 11.56
C ASN A 99 9.94 -13.14 12.60
N LEU A 100 9.73 -13.59 13.84
CA LEU A 100 9.33 -12.76 14.96
C LEU A 100 10.56 -12.54 15.88
N LYS A 101 11.11 -11.33 15.86
CA LYS A 101 12.23 -10.97 16.76
C LYS A 101 11.72 -10.90 18.19
N VAL A 102 12.26 -11.73 19.08
CA VAL A 102 11.95 -11.65 20.51
C VAL A 102 12.66 -10.45 21.11
N LEU A 103 11.89 -9.53 21.69
CA LEU A 103 12.37 -8.33 22.36
C LEU A 103 12.64 -8.60 23.84
N LYS A 104 11.75 -9.35 24.48
CA LYS A 104 11.79 -9.65 25.91
C LYS A 104 10.92 -10.86 26.21
N ILE A 105 11.36 -11.72 27.15
CA ILE A 105 10.54 -12.71 27.82
C ILE A 105 10.48 -12.31 29.31
N SER A 106 9.30 -12.28 29.90
CA SER A 106 9.10 -11.86 31.27
C SER A 106 7.95 -12.64 31.89
N GLY A 107 8.26 -13.61 32.74
CA GLY A 107 7.27 -14.55 33.27
C GLY A 107 6.59 -15.30 32.14
N ASP A 108 5.28 -15.26 32.11
CA ASP A 108 4.47 -15.93 31.07
C ASP A 108 4.29 -15.12 29.79
N SER A 109 4.91 -13.92 29.70
CA SER A 109 4.73 -13.01 28.57
C SER A 109 5.94 -12.96 27.67
N ILE A 110 5.72 -13.09 26.34
CA ILE A 110 6.73 -13.06 25.29
C ILE A 110 6.41 -11.86 24.39
N TYR A 111 7.29 -10.86 24.42
CA TYR A 111 7.18 -9.66 23.59
C TYR A 111 7.99 -9.87 22.32
N THR A 112 7.33 -9.77 21.18
CA THR A 112 7.97 -9.99 19.88
C THR A 112 7.72 -8.83 18.93
N ARG A 113 8.52 -8.73 17.91
CA ARG A 113 8.43 -7.74 16.85
C ARG A 113 8.54 -8.41 15.48
N TYR A 114 7.59 -8.09 14.62
CA TYR A 114 7.62 -8.42 13.21
C TYR A 114 7.91 -7.18 12.38
N GLN A 115 8.79 -7.27 11.41
CA GLN A 115 9.03 -6.21 10.45
C GLN A 115 8.56 -6.68 9.07
N ALA A 116 7.49 -6.06 8.59
CA ALA A 116 7.03 -6.21 7.21
C ALA A 116 7.86 -5.29 6.31
N ILE A 117 8.33 -5.81 5.18
CA ILE A 117 9.03 -5.03 4.16
C ILE A 117 8.41 -5.36 2.80
N ASP A 118 7.78 -4.38 2.18
CA ASP A 118 7.08 -4.53 0.91
C ASP A 118 7.60 -3.55 -0.14
N THR A 119 7.79 -4.03 -1.37
CA THR A 119 8.00 -3.17 -2.52
C THR A 119 6.64 -2.70 -3.03
N VAL A 120 6.22 -1.50 -2.60
CA VAL A 120 4.90 -0.96 -2.93
C VAL A 120 4.80 -0.41 -4.36
N PHE A 121 5.95 -0.05 -4.95
CA PHE A 121 6.04 0.35 -6.35
C PHE A 121 7.41 0.02 -6.93
N LYS A 122 7.45 -0.50 -8.16
CA LYS A 122 8.69 -0.71 -8.91
C LYS A 122 8.46 -0.44 -10.39
N ILE A 123 9.21 0.49 -10.98
CA ILE A 123 9.10 0.82 -12.42
C ILE A 123 9.29 -0.45 -13.25
N SER A 124 8.27 -0.80 -14.03
CA SER A 124 8.19 -2.02 -14.84
C SER A 124 7.16 -1.84 -15.96
N GLU A 125 6.89 -2.87 -16.73
CA GLU A 125 5.83 -2.86 -17.76
C GLU A 125 4.42 -2.76 -17.18
N SER A 126 4.22 -3.24 -15.95
CA SER A 126 2.94 -3.20 -15.23
C SER A 126 2.82 -2.06 -14.21
N GLN A 127 3.92 -1.37 -13.91
CA GLN A 127 3.96 -0.25 -12.98
C GLN A 127 4.72 0.92 -13.61
N LEU A 128 3.97 1.86 -14.17
CA LEU A 128 4.53 2.98 -14.92
C LEU A 128 4.58 4.24 -14.06
N CYS A 129 5.74 4.88 -14.04
CA CYS A 129 5.92 6.20 -13.44
C CYS A 129 5.84 7.27 -14.53
N ARG A 130 5.00 8.28 -14.32
CA ARG A 130 4.89 9.45 -15.22
C ARG A 130 4.90 10.72 -14.38
N SER A 131 5.22 11.86 -15.01
CA SER A 131 5.28 13.12 -14.28
C SER A 131 4.42 14.22 -14.92
N LEU A 132 3.89 15.12 -14.07
CA LEU A 132 3.17 16.32 -14.47
C LEU A 132 3.37 17.43 -13.43
N LYS A 133 3.88 18.59 -13.86
CA LYS A 133 4.06 19.78 -13.02
C LYS A 133 4.77 19.53 -11.67
N GLY A 134 5.75 18.63 -11.68
CA GLY A 134 6.56 18.35 -10.50
C GLY A 134 6.04 17.21 -9.61
N SER A 135 4.82 16.73 -9.82
CA SER A 135 4.28 15.52 -9.20
C SER A 135 4.60 14.28 -10.03
N TYR A 136 4.74 13.13 -9.37
CA TYR A 136 4.74 11.83 -10.03
C TYR A 136 3.35 11.18 -9.98
N PHE A 137 3.07 10.36 -10.98
CA PHE A 137 1.88 9.51 -11.06
C PHE A 137 2.36 8.06 -11.14
N LEU A 138 2.04 7.31 -10.11
CA LEU A 138 2.34 5.89 -9.98
C LEU A 138 1.14 5.13 -10.54
N ASN A 139 1.35 4.47 -11.67
CA ASN A 139 0.30 3.77 -12.40
C ASN A 139 0.49 2.27 -12.23
N TYR A 140 -0.48 1.58 -11.68
CA TYR A 140 -0.49 0.14 -11.43
C TYR A 140 -1.48 -0.53 -12.38
N LYS A 141 -0.98 -1.35 -13.29
CA LYS A 141 -1.80 -2.14 -14.21
C LYS A 141 -2.31 -3.40 -13.50
N TYR A 142 -3.61 -3.63 -13.49
CA TYR A 142 -4.20 -4.84 -12.91
C TYR A 142 -5.23 -5.53 -13.84
N GLY A 143 -5.42 -5.00 -15.04
CA GLY A 143 -6.24 -5.56 -16.10
C GLY A 143 -5.78 -5.05 -17.46
N GLU A 144 -6.41 -5.45 -18.53
CA GLU A 144 -6.01 -5.08 -19.88
C GLU A 144 -6.04 -3.55 -20.07
N ASN A 145 -7.14 -2.90 -19.67
CA ASN A 145 -7.36 -1.45 -19.76
C ASN A 145 -7.70 -0.85 -18.40
N ASN A 146 -7.16 -1.42 -17.31
CA ASN A 146 -7.45 -0.96 -15.96
C ASN A 146 -6.16 -0.60 -15.22
N TRP A 147 -6.13 0.65 -14.76
CA TRP A 147 -5.00 1.22 -14.04
C TRP A 147 -5.48 1.89 -12.75
N LYS A 148 -4.86 1.53 -11.63
CA LYS A 148 -4.92 2.35 -10.42
C LYS A 148 -3.86 3.43 -10.52
N VAL A 149 -4.21 4.64 -10.11
CA VAL A 149 -3.31 5.80 -10.20
C VAL A 149 -3.21 6.47 -8.84
N GLN A 150 -1.99 6.55 -8.34
CA GLN A 150 -1.64 7.34 -7.18
C GLN A 150 -0.81 8.54 -7.61
N ARG A 151 -1.02 9.68 -6.99
CA ARG A 151 -0.23 10.88 -7.18
C ARG A 151 0.72 11.04 -6.00
N LEU A 152 2.00 11.26 -6.31
CA LEU A 152 3.08 11.44 -5.36
C LEU A 152 3.58 12.89 -5.44
N ASP A 153 3.46 13.63 -4.35
CA ASP A 153 3.89 15.02 -4.22
C ASP A 153 4.96 15.16 -3.17
N LEU A 154 5.89 16.08 -3.41
CA LEU A 154 6.92 16.45 -2.44
C LEU A 154 6.95 17.97 -2.27
N GLU A 155 6.55 18.42 -1.08
CA GLU A 155 6.67 19.80 -0.64
C GLU A 155 7.67 19.90 0.50
N LYS A 156 8.84 20.49 0.23
CA LYS A 156 9.97 20.52 1.18
C LYS A 156 10.35 19.11 1.64
N ASP A 157 10.09 18.78 2.89
CA ASP A 157 10.40 17.48 3.50
C ASP A 157 9.13 16.59 3.62
N ARG A 158 7.96 17.08 3.19
CA ARG A 158 6.68 16.37 3.27
C ARG A 158 6.36 15.72 1.94
N LEU A 159 6.33 14.39 1.95
CA LEU A 159 5.87 13.57 0.84
C LEU A 159 4.42 13.17 1.10
N SER A 160 3.56 13.31 0.11
CA SER A 160 2.17 12.81 0.19
C SER A 160 1.86 11.89 -0.96
N ILE A 161 1.10 10.84 -0.67
CA ILE A 161 0.50 9.93 -1.64
C ILE A 161 -1.00 10.18 -1.61
N SER A 162 -1.58 10.48 -2.76
CA SER A 162 -3.01 10.78 -2.90
C SER A 162 -3.64 9.99 -4.04
N MET A 163 -4.94 9.74 -3.94
CA MET A 163 -5.72 9.04 -4.96
C MET A 163 -7.11 9.65 -5.07
N ILE A 164 -7.80 9.35 -6.16
CA ILE A 164 -9.23 9.72 -6.26
C ILE A 164 -10.03 8.63 -5.56
N MET A 165 -10.70 9.02 -4.47
CA MET A 165 -11.53 8.10 -3.70
C MET A 165 -12.88 7.88 -4.38
N PRO A 166 -13.40 6.64 -4.36
CA PRO A 166 -14.68 6.32 -4.96
C PRO A 166 -15.81 6.91 -4.10
N HIS A 167 -16.41 7.98 -4.59
CA HIS A 167 -17.58 8.58 -3.98
C HIS A 167 -18.59 8.94 -5.07
N ASP A 168 -19.78 8.35 -5.06
CA ASP A 168 -20.74 8.44 -6.16
C ASP A 168 -21.11 9.89 -6.54
N SER A 169 -21.31 10.74 -5.54
CA SER A 169 -21.61 12.16 -5.78
C SER A 169 -20.39 12.91 -6.33
N LEU A 170 -19.19 12.62 -5.84
CA LEU A 170 -17.96 13.23 -6.33
C LEU A 170 -17.68 12.81 -7.77
N PHE A 171 -17.81 11.50 -8.07
CA PHE A 171 -17.55 10.97 -9.41
C PHE A 171 -18.42 11.62 -10.48
N LYS A 172 -19.68 11.89 -10.17
CA LYS A 172 -20.59 12.62 -11.10
C LYS A 172 -20.11 14.04 -11.39
N LEU A 173 -19.51 14.68 -10.41
CA LEU A 173 -19.02 16.07 -10.49
C LEU A 173 -17.62 16.18 -11.11
N LEU A 174 -16.88 15.06 -11.24
CA LEU A 174 -15.54 15.11 -11.84
C LEU A 174 -15.61 15.68 -13.27
N PRO A 175 -14.74 16.65 -13.59
CA PRO A 175 -14.73 17.34 -14.87
C PRO A 175 -14.02 16.50 -15.96
N VAL A 176 -14.40 15.24 -16.08
CA VAL A 176 -13.90 14.28 -17.07
C VAL A 176 -15.04 13.88 -17.98
N GLN A 177 -14.86 14.04 -19.29
CA GLN A 177 -15.90 13.76 -20.29
C GLN A 177 -16.07 12.24 -20.49
N GLU A 178 -14.96 11.51 -20.64
CA GLU A 178 -14.97 10.07 -20.83
C GLU A 178 -14.88 9.36 -19.48
N LYS A 179 -16.04 9.02 -18.89
CA LYS A 179 -16.15 8.29 -17.63
C LYS A 179 -17.39 7.38 -17.61
N ALA A 180 -17.30 6.26 -16.90
CA ALA A 180 -18.35 5.27 -16.80
C ALA A 180 -18.43 4.67 -15.40
N ILE A 181 -19.62 4.20 -15.03
CA ILE A 181 -19.84 3.38 -13.84
C ILE A 181 -19.90 1.92 -14.31
N VAL A 182 -19.02 1.08 -13.78
CA VAL A 182 -18.98 -0.35 -14.07
C VAL A 182 -19.80 -1.10 -13.04
N LYS A 183 -20.66 -1.99 -13.51
CA LYS A 183 -21.53 -2.83 -12.69
C LYS A 183 -21.27 -4.29 -13.01
N ASN A 184 -21.44 -5.16 -12.01
CA ASN A 184 -21.47 -6.61 -12.21
C ASN A 184 -22.85 -7.06 -12.76
N ASP A 185 -23.00 -8.36 -13.00
CA ASP A 185 -24.24 -8.97 -13.52
C ASP A 185 -25.43 -8.80 -12.55
N SER A 186 -25.18 -8.61 -11.27
CA SER A 186 -26.19 -8.32 -10.24
C SER A 186 -26.61 -6.84 -10.20
N GLY A 187 -25.99 -5.98 -11.01
CA GLY A 187 -26.25 -4.54 -11.06
C GLY A 187 -25.53 -3.72 -9.97
N GLU A 188 -24.68 -4.35 -9.15
CA GLU A 188 -23.87 -3.67 -8.15
C GLU A 188 -22.71 -2.93 -8.79
N ILE A 189 -22.41 -1.72 -8.32
CA ILE A 189 -21.27 -0.94 -8.79
C ILE A 189 -19.99 -1.64 -8.32
N THR A 190 -19.09 -1.95 -9.25
CA THR A 190 -17.79 -2.57 -8.98
C THR A 190 -16.64 -1.60 -9.11
N SER A 191 -16.72 -0.64 -10.03
CA SER A 191 -15.73 0.42 -10.16
C SER A 191 -16.27 1.62 -10.93
N TYR A 192 -15.54 2.73 -10.83
CA TYR A 192 -15.71 3.92 -11.64
C TYR A 192 -14.54 4.02 -12.60
N GLN A 193 -14.79 4.06 -13.90
CA GLN A 193 -13.75 4.17 -14.91
C GLN A 193 -13.72 5.57 -15.52
N MET A 194 -12.52 6.07 -15.80
CA MET A 194 -12.36 7.35 -16.49
C MET A 194 -11.09 7.40 -17.36
N LYS A 195 -11.16 8.27 -18.39
CA LYS A 195 -10.04 8.58 -19.27
C LYS A 195 -9.88 10.10 -19.39
N PRO A 196 -9.27 10.75 -18.40
CA PRO A 196 -9.07 12.18 -18.46
C PRO A 196 -8.02 12.55 -19.50
N THR A 197 -8.33 13.55 -20.30
CA THR A 197 -7.32 14.27 -21.07
C THR A 197 -6.33 14.96 -20.12
N ARG A 198 -5.16 15.37 -20.63
CA ARG A 198 -4.18 16.11 -19.84
C ARG A 198 -4.74 17.39 -19.20
N LYS A 199 -5.65 18.11 -19.90
CA LYS A 199 -6.31 19.31 -19.36
C LYS A 199 -7.29 18.98 -18.23
N GLU A 200 -8.07 17.92 -18.39
CA GLU A 200 -8.99 17.44 -17.36
C GLU A 200 -8.24 16.94 -16.14
N LEU A 201 -7.14 16.18 -16.31
CA LEU A 201 -6.29 15.78 -15.19
C LEU A 201 -5.72 17.00 -14.44
N GLN A 202 -5.27 18.03 -15.15
CA GLN A 202 -4.83 19.27 -14.50
C GLN A 202 -5.95 19.96 -13.72
N LYS A 203 -7.18 19.89 -14.22
CA LYS A 203 -8.35 20.41 -13.51
C LYS A 203 -8.67 19.58 -12.27
N LEU A 204 -8.63 18.24 -12.38
CA LEU A 204 -8.78 17.34 -11.22
C LEU A 204 -7.78 17.67 -10.10
N ILE A 205 -6.51 17.91 -10.47
CA ILE A 205 -5.47 18.30 -9.51
C ILE A 205 -5.81 19.65 -8.85
N LYS A 206 -6.20 20.65 -9.65
CA LYS A 206 -6.54 21.99 -9.17
C LYS A 206 -7.76 21.97 -8.25
N ASP A 207 -8.74 21.16 -8.57
CA ASP A 207 -10.01 21.03 -7.83
C ASP A 207 -9.87 20.06 -6.63
N ASN A 208 -8.63 19.64 -6.28
CA ASN A 208 -8.30 18.72 -5.17
C ASN A 208 -9.07 17.38 -5.22
N ALA A 209 -9.32 16.85 -6.42
CA ALA A 209 -9.98 15.55 -6.57
C ALA A 209 -9.11 14.37 -6.11
N PHE A 210 -7.79 14.57 -6.01
CA PHE A 210 -6.89 13.61 -5.40
C PHE A 210 -6.86 13.87 -3.90
N GLU A 211 -7.45 12.97 -3.13
CA GLU A 211 -7.47 13.03 -1.67
C GLU A 211 -6.19 12.40 -1.11
N GLU A 212 -5.61 13.07 -0.13
CA GLU A 212 -4.41 12.59 0.54
C GLU A 212 -4.73 11.33 1.35
N HIS A 213 -4.00 10.27 1.10
CA HIS A 213 -4.16 8.97 1.71
C HIS A 213 -3.04 8.65 2.69
N GLU A 214 -1.79 9.00 2.34
CA GLU A 214 -0.63 8.79 3.18
C GLU A 214 0.27 10.03 3.20
N VAL A 215 0.88 10.29 4.36
CA VAL A 215 1.83 11.38 4.57
C VAL A 215 3.11 10.84 5.20
N TRP A 216 4.23 11.31 4.70
CA TRP A 216 5.55 10.88 5.08
C TRP A 216 6.47 12.08 5.24
N ILE A 217 7.34 12.08 6.25
CA ILE A 217 8.30 13.17 6.51
C ILE A 217 9.72 12.68 6.23
N LYS A 218 10.43 13.40 5.38
CA LYS A 218 11.80 13.05 4.97
C LYS A 218 12.74 13.07 6.17
N GLU A 219 13.50 12.00 6.31
CA GLU A 219 14.59 11.93 7.27
C GLU A 219 15.73 12.89 6.84
N ARG A 220 16.28 13.65 7.79
CA ARG A 220 17.35 14.61 7.55
C ARG A 220 18.72 13.99 7.74
#